data_4ce3a407c75cfc7ae86fdd0f2d43c64b
#
_entry.id   4ce3a407c75cfc7ae86fdd0f2d43c64b
#
_cell.length_a   1.000
_cell.length_b   1.000
_cell.length_c   1.000
_cell.angle_alpha   90.00
_cell.angle_beta   90.00
_cell.angle_gamma   90.00
#
_symmetry.space_group_name_H-M   'P 1'
#
loop_
_entity.id
_entity.type
_entity.pdbx_description
1 polymer ?
#
loop_
_entity_poly.entity_id
_entity_poly.type
_entity_poly.pdbx_seq_one_letter_code
_entity_poly.pdbx_strand_id
1 'polypeptide(L)'
;FNLPMSRNVPGPAEQPPLTAGELTISMSICYEIVFPELVRNQTASPDLLVTISNDTWFGASLGPDQHMQMAQARAMENGRYLLRSTNNGITGVVDPNGHVREMLPRFEAGVLRAEVYAMDGDTPYRTIGDLPSVFLTMLVIVLMVTTNLKWNDESLSMKP
;
A
#
# COMPACT_ATOMS: atom_id res chain seq x y z
N PHE A 1 18.10 16.31 -3.80
CA PHE A 1 18.95 16.10 -2.62
C PHE A 1 20.09 15.16 -2.98
N ASN A 2 21.31 15.73 -3.19
CA ASN A 2 22.52 14.94 -3.35
C ASN A 2 23.03 14.53 -1.96
N LEU A 3 22.46 13.48 -1.39
CA LEU A 3 23.02 12.88 -0.19
C LEU A 3 24.19 11.97 -0.59
N PRO A 4 25.37 12.08 0.06
CA PRO A 4 26.54 11.27 -0.29
C PRO A 4 26.36 9.76 -0.21
N MET A 5 25.27 9.30 0.43
CA MET A 5 24.93 7.89 0.63
C MET A 5 23.89 7.33 -0.37
N SER A 6 23.41 8.12 -1.32
CA SER A 6 22.33 7.73 -2.22
C SER A 6 22.82 7.25 -3.61
N ARG A 7 23.87 6.46 -3.66
CA ARG A 7 24.23 5.70 -4.88
C ARG A 7 23.44 4.39 -4.99
N ASN A 8 22.19 4.40 -4.54
CA ASN A 8 21.31 3.25 -4.75
C ASN A 8 20.92 3.19 -6.22
N VAL A 9 21.28 2.11 -6.87
CA VAL A 9 20.82 1.82 -8.22
C VAL A 9 19.49 1.08 -8.07
N PRO A 10 18.40 1.56 -8.67
CA PRO A 10 17.15 0.84 -8.63
C PRO A 10 17.28 -0.51 -9.31
N GLY A 11 16.65 -1.52 -8.75
CA GLY A 11 16.51 -2.82 -9.39
C GLY A 11 15.59 -2.74 -10.62
N PRO A 12 15.43 -3.84 -11.37
CA PRO A 12 14.46 -3.92 -12.44
C PRO A 12 13.03 -3.70 -11.89
N ALA A 13 12.14 -3.17 -12.73
CA ALA A 13 10.74 -2.93 -12.34
C ALA A 13 10.00 -4.24 -12.01
N GLU A 14 10.33 -5.31 -12.72
CA GLU A 14 9.87 -6.65 -12.43
C GLU A 14 10.96 -7.41 -11.66
N GLN A 15 10.64 -7.82 -10.45
CA GLN A 15 11.54 -8.58 -9.60
C GLN A 15 10.97 -9.98 -9.35
N PRO A 16 11.79 -11.02 -9.38
CA PRO A 16 11.32 -12.34 -8.98
C PRO A 16 10.92 -12.32 -7.50
N PRO A 17 9.92 -13.12 -7.10
CA PRO A 17 9.54 -13.24 -5.71
C PRO A 17 10.71 -13.81 -4.90
N LEU A 18 10.81 -13.40 -3.65
CA LEU A 18 11.64 -14.10 -2.69
C LEU A 18 10.95 -15.40 -2.30
N THR A 19 11.74 -16.42 -1.98
CA THR A 19 11.21 -17.71 -1.52
C THR A 19 11.76 -18.05 -0.14
N ALA A 20 10.89 -18.58 0.73
CA ALA A 20 11.26 -19.13 2.02
C ALA A 20 10.59 -20.51 2.18
N GLY A 21 11.34 -21.56 1.87
CA GLY A 21 10.79 -22.91 1.71
C GLY A 21 9.84 -22.94 0.51
N GLU A 22 8.59 -23.30 0.74
CA GLU A 22 7.54 -23.32 -0.30
C GLU A 22 6.80 -22.00 -0.45
N LEU A 23 7.05 -21.02 0.45
CA LEU A 23 6.35 -19.74 0.43
C LEU A 23 6.99 -18.76 -0.55
N THR A 24 6.15 -18.06 -1.28
CA THR A 24 6.51 -16.91 -2.11
C THR A 24 6.24 -15.61 -1.37
N ILE A 25 7.20 -14.70 -1.40
CA ILE A 25 7.17 -13.47 -0.61
C ILE A 25 7.34 -12.26 -1.53
N SER A 26 6.41 -11.32 -1.44
CA SER A 26 6.59 -9.98 -1.99
C SER A 26 7.23 -9.09 -0.92
N MET A 27 8.40 -8.51 -1.25
CA MET A 27 9.20 -7.71 -0.33
C MET A 27 9.17 -6.25 -0.74
N SER A 28 8.85 -5.38 0.22
CA SER A 28 8.96 -3.93 0.05
C SER A 28 9.98 -3.35 1.02
N ILE A 29 10.78 -2.41 0.56
CA ILE A 29 11.79 -1.75 1.39
C ILE A 29 11.31 -0.33 1.72
N CYS A 30 11.07 -0.08 3.00
CA CYS A 30 10.75 1.24 3.56
C CYS A 30 9.54 1.87 2.84
N TYR A 31 9.74 3.00 2.20
CA TYR A 31 8.67 3.78 1.57
C TYR A 31 8.03 3.11 0.34
N GLU A 32 8.59 2.04 -0.18
CA GLU A 32 8.00 1.26 -1.29
C GLU A 32 6.59 0.75 -0.96
N ILE A 33 6.33 0.41 0.31
CA ILE A 33 5.02 -0.05 0.77
C ILE A 33 3.90 1.01 0.58
N VAL A 34 4.26 2.27 0.41
CA VAL A 34 3.31 3.37 0.19
C VAL A 34 2.69 3.32 -1.20
N PHE A 35 3.39 2.74 -2.18
CA PHE A 35 2.96 2.70 -3.57
C PHE A 35 2.14 1.44 -3.87
N PRO A 36 0.80 1.54 -3.98
CA PRO A 36 -0.07 0.38 -4.14
C PRO A 36 0.23 -0.43 -5.41
N GLU A 37 0.42 0.24 -6.53
CA GLU A 37 0.74 -0.40 -7.80
C GLU A 37 2.08 -1.14 -7.77
N LEU A 38 3.08 -0.61 -7.06
CA LEU A 38 4.36 -1.29 -6.91
C LEU A 38 4.17 -2.61 -6.16
N VAL A 39 3.48 -2.58 -5.01
CA VAL A 39 3.25 -3.77 -4.19
C VAL A 39 2.39 -4.79 -4.94
N ARG A 40 1.35 -4.34 -5.65
CA ARG A 40 0.46 -5.18 -6.44
C ARG A 40 1.21 -5.92 -7.55
N ASN A 41 2.18 -5.26 -8.20
CA ASN A 41 2.86 -5.77 -9.39
C ASN A 41 4.20 -6.47 -9.09
N GLN A 42 4.73 -6.40 -7.86
CA GLN A 42 6.01 -7.01 -7.51
C GLN A 42 6.05 -8.53 -7.73
N THR A 43 4.94 -9.22 -7.50
CA THR A 43 4.86 -10.68 -7.56
C THR A 43 3.48 -11.08 -8.03
N ALA A 44 3.41 -12.04 -8.96
CA ALA A 44 2.14 -12.45 -9.56
C ALA A 44 1.12 -12.97 -8.53
N SER A 45 1.54 -13.76 -7.55
CA SER A 45 0.67 -14.24 -6.45
C SER A 45 1.52 -14.60 -5.24
N PRO A 46 1.91 -13.63 -4.40
CA PRO A 46 2.69 -13.94 -3.20
C PRO A 46 1.79 -14.61 -2.15
N ASP A 47 2.37 -15.48 -1.34
CA ASP A 47 1.71 -16.04 -0.16
C ASP A 47 1.66 -15.04 1.00
N LEU A 48 2.71 -14.21 1.09
CA LEU A 48 2.91 -13.21 2.14
C LEU A 48 3.48 -11.91 1.59
N LEU A 49 3.19 -10.81 2.28
CA LEU A 49 3.87 -9.53 2.10
C LEU A 49 4.85 -9.33 3.25
N VAL A 50 6.03 -8.82 2.95
CA VAL A 50 7.02 -8.44 3.96
C VAL A 50 7.49 -7.02 3.69
N THR A 51 7.63 -6.21 4.72
CA THR A 51 8.26 -4.89 4.61
C THR A 51 9.26 -4.68 5.71
N ILE A 52 10.43 -4.17 5.34
CA ILE A 52 11.46 -3.74 6.28
C ILE A 52 11.64 -2.23 6.14
N SER A 53 11.74 -1.51 7.25
CA SER A 53 11.80 -0.06 7.21
C SER A 53 12.72 0.53 8.26
N ASN A 54 13.37 1.63 7.90
CA ASN A 54 14.03 2.50 8.85
C ASN A 54 13.17 3.74 9.11
N ASP A 55 12.34 3.69 10.14
CA ASP A 55 11.43 4.76 10.52
C ASP A 55 12.07 5.80 11.46
N THR A 56 13.38 5.74 11.68
CA THR A 56 14.12 6.64 12.59
C THR A 56 13.93 8.13 12.24
N TRP A 57 13.76 8.42 10.94
CA TRP A 57 13.54 9.77 10.41
C TRP A 57 12.30 10.46 10.97
N PHE A 58 11.29 9.67 11.32
CA PHE A 58 10.00 10.16 11.82
C PHE A 58 10.04 10.50 13.32
N GLY A 59 11.01 9.95 14.08
CA GLY A 59 11.10 10.14 15.53
C GLY A 59 9.79 9.75 16.24
N ALA A 60 9.36 10.62 17.16
CA ALA A 60 8.13 10.44 17.91
C ALA A 60 6.88 11.06 17.25
N SER A 61 6.96 11.41 15.95
CA SER A 61 5.83 11.96 15.22
C SER A 61 4.78 10.89 14.88
N LEU A 62 3.69 11.31 14.21
CA LEU A 62 2.65 10.43 13.66
C LEU A 62 3.11 9.67 12.39
N GLY A 63 4.30 9.97 11.88
CA GLY A 63 4.81 9.35 10.63
C GLY A 63 4.79 7.82 10.66
N PRO A 64 5.31 7.15 11.70
CA PRO A 64 5.27 5.69 11.80
C PRO A 64 3.85 5.11 11.84
N ASP A 65 2.89 5.81 12.47
CA ASP A 65 1.49 5.38 12.51
C ASP A 65 0.85 5.46 11.13
N GLN A 66 1.08 6.55 10.39
CA GLN A 66 0.62 6.70 9.01
C GLN A 66 1.27 5.66 8.09
N HIS A 67 2.56 5.40 8.27
CA HIS A 67 3.28 4.39 7.50
C HIS A 67 2.75 2.98 7.78
N MET A 68 2.33 2.69 9.02
CA MET A 68 1.65 1.45 9.38
C MET A 68 0.25 1.37 8.76
N GLN A 69 -0.52 2.45 8.74
CA GLN A 69 -1.83 2.49 8.07
C GLN A 69 -1.72 2.18 6.57
N MET A 70 -0.68 2.70 5.91
CA MET A 70 -0.42 2.37 4.50
C MET A 70 -0.09 0.88 4.33
N ALA A 71 0.68 0.31 5.24
CA ALA A 71 0.97 -1.13 5.24
C ALA A 71 -0.30 -1.98 5.46
N GLN A 72 -1.21 -1.55 6.36
CA GLN A 72 -2.52 -2.18 6.56
C GLN A 72 -3.37 -2.16 5.27
N ALA A 73 -3.38 -1.02 4.55
CA ALA A 73 -4.05 -0.93 3.27
C ALA A 73 -3.47 -1.93 2.25
N ARG A 74 -2.15 -2.06 2.18
CA ARG A 74 -1.49 -3.05 1.28
C ARG A 74 -1.87 -4.49 1.62
N ALA A 75 -1.95 -4.84 2.91
CA ALA A 75 -2.38 -6.17 3.33
C ALA A 75 -3.80 -6.47 2.84
N MET A 76 -4.73 -5.54 3.04
CA MET A 76 -6.13 -5.65 2.62
C MET A 76 -6.30 -5.68 1.10
N GLU A 77 -5.63 -4.78 0.39
CA GLU A 77 -5.69 -4.69 -1.07
C GLU A 77 -5.18 -5.96 -1.76
N ASN A 78 -4.18 -6.60 -1.18
CA ASN A 78 -3.62 -7.84 -1.73
C ASN A 78 -4.23 -9.11 -1.13
N GLY A 79 -5.04 -9.01 -0.05
CA GLY A 79 -5.61 -10.16 0.63
C GLY A 79 -4.55 -11.06 1.26
N ARG A 80 -3.47 -10.47 1.80
CA ARG A 80 -2.30 -11.20 2.31
C ARG A 80 -1.94 -10.75 3.71
N TYR A 81 -1.40 -11.67 4.52
CA TYR A 81 -0.69 -11.27 5.72
C TYR A 81 0.51 -10.40 5.36
N LEU A 82 0.74 -9.37 6.17
CA LEU A 82 1.91 -8.51 6.03
C LEU A 82 2.74 -8.55 7.31
N LEU A 83 3.99 -8.92 7.15
CA LEU A 83 5.00 -8.91 8.21
C LEU A 83 5.81 -7.62 8.08
N ARG A 84 5.77 -6.78 9.10
CA ARG A 84 6.49 -5.51 9.11
C ARG A 84 7.57 -5.53 10.19
N SER A 85 8.80 -5.25 9.78
CA SER A 85 9.94 -5.06 10.69
C SER A 85 10.51 -3.66 10.54
N THR A 86 10.68 -2.97 11.67
CA THR A 86 11.22 -1.61 11.71
C THR A 86 12.22 -1.47 12.86
N ASN A 87 13.12 -0.49 12.78
CA ASN A 87 13.99 -0.19 13.92
C ASN A 87 13.31 0.68 14.98
N ASN A 88 12.70 1.82 14.63
CA ASN A 88 12.05 2.73 15.61
C ASN A 88 10.56 2.95 15.34
N GLY A 89 10.04 2.37 14.28
CA GLY A 89 8.64 2.45 13.89
C GLY A 89 7.80 1.37 14.56
N ILE A 90 6.71 0.99 13.90
CA ILE A 90 5.81 -0.06 14.35
C ILE A 90 6.21 -1.37 13.69
N THR A 91 6.77 -2.29 14.46
CA THR A 91 6.98 -3.68 14.06
C THR A 91 5.74 -4.47 14.42
N GLY A 92 5.17 -5.20 13.47
CA GLY A 92 3.93 -5.91 13.69
C GLY A 92 3.52 -6.84 12.56
N VAL A 93 2.43 -7.54 12.80
CA VAL A 93 1.77 -8.45 11.86
C VAL A 93 0.38 -7.94 11.55
N VAL A 94 0.07 -7.81 10.27
CA VAL A 94 -1.23 -7.37 9.76
C VAL A 94 -1.90 -8.55 9.07
N ASP A 95 -3.18 -8.76 9.35
CA ASP A 95 -3.97 -9.80 8.67
C ASP A 95 -4.48 -9.35 7.29
N PRO A 96 -5.02 -10.27 6.47
CA PRO A 96 -5.54 -9.94 5.13
C PRO A 96 -6.71 -8.94 5.11
N ASN A 97 -7.32 -8.67 6.25
CA ASN A 97 -8.38 -7.65 6.40
C ASN A 97 -7.83 -6.28 6.85
N GLY A 98 -6.51 -6.15 6.97
CA GLY A 98 -5.86 -4.91 7.39
C GLY A 98 -5.81 -4.70 8.91
N HIS A 99 -6.19 -5.69 9.73
CA HIS A 99 -6.12 -5.56 11.18
C HIS A 99 -4.73 -5.91 11.70
N VAL A 100 -4.18 -5.06 12.57
CA VAL A 100 -2.95 -5.36 13.29
C VAL A 100 -3.26 -6.45 14.32
N ARG A 101 -2.65 -7.62 14.16
CA ARG A 101 -2.84 -8.77 15.03
C ARG A 101 -1.94 -8.71 16.25
N GLU A 102 -0.69 -8.39 16.00
CA GLU A 102 0.34 -8.31 17.03
C GLU A 102 1.31 -7.20 16.67
N MET A 103 1.87 -6.52 17.67
CA MET A 103 2.89 -5.50 17.48
C MET A 103 3.83 -5.42 18.67
N LEU A 104 5.05 -4.97 18.43
CA LEU A 104 6.02 -4.63 19.50
C LEU A 104 5.84 -3.16 19.93
N PRO A 105 6.16 -2.87 21.20
CA PRO A 105 6.31 -1.49 21.65
C PRO A 105 7.34 -0.75 20.80
N ARG A 106 7.09 0.52 20.52
CA ARG A 106 8.05 1.36 19.81
C ARG A 106 9.25 1.66 20.71
N PHE A 107 10.40 1.83 20.08
CA PHE A 107 11.69 2.16 20.72
C PHE A 107 12.23 1.07 21.66
N GLU A 108 11.68 -0.11 21.63
CA GLU A 108 12.16 -1.28 22.37
C GLU A 108 12.66 -2.33 21.39
N ALA A 109 13.83 -2.91 21.68
CA ALA A 109 14.34 -4.03 20.90
C ALA A 109 13.61 -5.33 21.31
N GLY A 110 13.09 -6.07 20.33
CA GLY A 110 12.35 -7.28 20.60
C GLY A 110 12.25 -8.19 19.39
N VAL A 111 11.76 -9.40 19.63
CA VAL A 111 11.41 -10.38 18.59
C VAL A 111 9.92 -10.68 18.71
N LEU A 112 9.18 -10.37 17.65
CA LEU A 112 7.78 -10.75 17.51
C LEU A 112 7.70 -12.15 16.89
N ARG A 113 6.91 -13.02 17.53
CA ARG A 113 6.58 -14.34 16.98
C ARG A 113 5.08 -14.41 16.79
N ALA A 114 4.64 -14.70 15.58
CA ALA A 114 3.24 -14.81 15.23
C ALA A 114 3.03 -15.96 14.25
N GLU A 115 1.82 -16.51 14.27
CA GLU A 115 1.39 -17.47 13.26
C GLU A 115 0.69 -16.74 12.13
N VAL A 116 1.12 -17.02 10.91
CA VAL A 116 0.52 -16.49 9.68
C VAL A 116 0.28 -17.63 8.70
N TYR A 117 -0.68 -17.46 7.83
CA TYR A 117 -1.06 -18.48 6.87
C TYR A 117 -0.74 -18.01 5.45
N ALA A 118 -0.25 -18.91 4.62
CA ALA A 118 -0.18 -18.70 3.19
C ALA A 118 -1.60 -18.46 2.65
N MET A 119 -1.78 -17.39 1.92
CA MET A 119 -3.06 -17.01 1.34
C MET A 119 -3.04 -17.24 -0.16
N ASP A 120 -4.14 -17.75 -0.70
CA ASP A 120 -4.33 -18.00 -2.12
C ASP A 120 -5.47 -17.14 -2.70
N GLY A 121 -5.54 -17.07 -4.03
CA GLY A 121 -6.51 -16.26 -4.76
C GLY A 121 -6.13 -14.78 -4.84
N ASP A 122 -6.95 -14.01 -5.55
CA ASP A 122 -6.74 -12.59 -5.78
C ASP A 122 -7.93 -11.75 -5.34
N THR A 123 -7.66 -10.60 -4.75
CA THR A 123 -8.70 -9.60 -4.47
C THR A 123 -9.13 -8.90 -5.76
N PRO A 124 -10.32 -8.28 -5.80
CA PRO A 124 -10.72 -7.42 -6.92
C PRO A 124 -9.69 -6.31 -7.19
N TYR A 125 -9.13 -5.71 -6.14
CA TYR A 125 -8.09 -4.68 -6.31
C TYR A 125 -6.83 -5.24 -6.97
N ARG A 126 -6.40 -6.41 -6.56
CA ARG A 126 -5.23 -7.07 -7.15
C ARG A 126 -5.43 -7.33 -8.65
N THR A 127 -6.65 -7.67 -9.07
CA THR A 127 -6.99 -7.96 -10.46
C THR A 127 -7.08 -6.70 -11.32
N ILE A 128 -7.80 -5.68 -10.86
CA ILE A 128 -8.19 -4.52 -11.70
C ILE A 128 -7.58 -3.18 -11.23
N GLY A 129 -6.92 -3.14 -10.06
CA GLY A 129 -6.26 -1.95 -9.53
C GLY A 129 -7.21 -0.77 -9.35
N ASP A 130 -6.71 0.43 -9.66
CA ASP A 130 -7.45 1.68 -9.51
C ASP A 130 -8.43 1.99 -10.66
N LEU A 131 -8.52 1.14 -11.68
CA LEU A 131 -9.35 1.40 -12.87
C LEU A 131 -10.81 1.75 -12.54
N PRO A 132 -11.50 1.05 -11.62
CA PRO A 132 -12.89 1.38 -11.28
C PRO A 132 -13.05 2.75 -10.63
N SER A 133 -12.13 3.14 -9.75
CA SER A 133 -12.18 4.45 -9.07
C SER A 133 -11.90 5.58 -10.04
N VAL A 134 -10.95 5.40 -10.96
CA VAL A 134 -10.65 6.36 -12.02
C VAL A 134 -11.87 6.51 -12.94
N PHE A 135 -12.46 5.40 -13.38
CA PHE A 135 -13.65 5.43 -14.24
C PHE A 135 -14.83 6.14 -13.55
N LEU A 136 -15.11 5.81 -12.29
CA LEU A 136 -16.19 6.44 -11.53
C LEU A 136 -15.95 7.95 -11.36
N THR A 137 -14.73 8.34 -11.06
CA THR A 137 -14.35 9.75 -10.92
C THR A 137 -14.57 10.51 -12.23
N MET A 138 -14.12 9.95 -13.35
CA MET A 138 -14.33 10.55 -14.67
C MET A 138 -15.81 10.65 -15.03
N LEU A 139 -16.60 9.63 -14.71
CA LEU A 139 -18.05 9.66 -14.92
C LEU A 139 -18.70 10.80 -14.13
N VAL A 140 -18.36 10.95 -12.86
CA VAL A 140 -18.89 12.03 -12.01
C VAL A 140 -18.51 13.40 -12.58
N ILE A 141 -17.27 13.59 -13.00
CA ILE A 141 -16.81 14.84 -13.61
C ILE A 141 -17.62 15.15 -14.89
N VAL A 142 -17.79 14.18 -15.76
CA VAL A 142 -18.56 14.34 -17.00
C VAL A 142 -20.01 14.72 -16.69
N LEU A 143 -20.65 14.04 -15.73
CA LEU A 143 -22.01 14.37 -15.32
C LEU A 143 -22.10 15.80 -14.75
N MET A 144 -21.16 16.21 -13.91
CA MET A 144 -21.12 17.58 -13.37
C MET A 144 -20.96 18.63 -14.48
N VAL A 145 -20.07 18.40 -15.44
CA VAL A 145 -19.87 19.33 -16.55
C VAL A 145 -21.13 19.43 -17.41
N THR A 146 -21.74 18.29 -17.76
CA THR A 146 -22.94 18.27 -18.61
C THR A 146 -24.15 18.91 -17.93
N THR A 147 -24.31 18.73 -16.64
CA THR A 147 -25.41 19.38 -15.87
C THR A 147 -25.19 20.90 -15.77
N ASN A 148 -23.94 21.34 -15.54
CA ASN A 148 -23.63 22.78 -15.51
C ASN A 148 -23.85 23.46 -16.87
N LEU A 149 -23.48 22.82 -17.97
CA LEU A 149 -23.71 23.35 -19.32
C LEU A 149 -25.20 23.52 -19.58
N LYS A 150 -26.04 22.53 -19.27
CA LYS A 150 -27.51 22.62 -19.42
C LYS A 150 -28.09 23.75 -18.58
N TRP A 151 -27.67 23.88 -17.33
CA TRP A 151 -28.12 24.95 -16.45
C TRP A 151 -27.82 26.35 -16.99
N ASN A 152 -26.61 26.55 -17.54
CA ASN A 152 -26.21 27.82 -18.17
C ASN A 152 -27.04 28.13 -19.44
N ASP A 153 -27.31 27.16 -20.29
CA ASP A 153 -28.12 27.34 -21.49
C ASP A 153 -29.55 27.74 -21.15
N GLU A 154 -30.17 27.08 -20.17
CA GLU A 154 -31.49 27.41 -19.70
C GLU A 154 -31.55 28.82 -19.05
N SER A 155 -30.52 29.19 -18.30
CA SER A 155 -30.44 30.52 -17.67
C SER A 155 -30.26 31.65 -18.68
N LEU A 156 -29.61 31.40 -19.82
CA LEU A 156 -29.45 32.35 -20.91
C LEU A 156 -30.73 32.48 -21.76
N SER A 157 -31.49 31.41 -21.91
CA SER A 157 -32.77 31.40 -22.68
C SER A 157 -33.94 32.10 -21.94
N MET A 158 -33.84 32.24 -20.61
CA MET A 158 -34.87 32.89 -19.77
C MET A 158 -34.63 34.41 -19.55
N LYS A 159 -33.62 35.02 -20.18
CA LYS A 159 -33.42 36.47 -20.16
C LYS A 159 -34.29 37.11 -21.22
N PRO A 160 -35.22 38.05 -20.87
CA PRO A 160 -36.10 38.74 -21.80
C PRO A 160 -35.34 39.68 -22.73
#